data_9cda93258d021dd2dd3044a6752709bf
#
_entry.id   9cda93258d021dd2dd3044a6752709bf
#
_cell.length_a   1.000
_cell.length_b   1.000
_cell.length_c   1.000
_cell.angle_alpha   90.00
_cell.angle_beta   90.00
_cell.angle_gamma   90.00
#
_symmetry.space_group_name_H-M   'P 1'
#
loop_
_entity.id
_entity.type
_entity.pdbx_description
1 polymer ?
#
loop_
_entity_poly.entity_id
_entity_poly.type
_entity_poly.pdbx_seq_one_letter_code
_entity_poly.pdbx_strand_id
1 'polypeptide(L)'
;MSSPLVLVLDACDDRLLAGGKASGLTGLIARGFPVPPGLCLTTGAYRQFLREQQMDADALWGQVREAQGAVRASILEGCRRRIQQGRLSDACITEVTRHLAALQRPAGQRWAVRSSATNEDDTRASFAGLYHTVLGVAGGDQLETAVRAVWASLWDEQVAAYYERVGWSDHPPAMAVVIQPVLEARAAGVLYTIHPVTGRTDQMVVNAVPGLAAGLVDGTMIPDQFTLHWNGSTSRTEVRERVIAKKTRAMRLGASGVCNQELAPSEREQPPLTDDELEVLARMGKRVETLLHRPVDIEWAIDGQGLWLLQARPVTITPVQAPPPPVVCEWSRTNFKETMPEVPSPLGISFLEQFMDLFLMGPYRRLGCQIPRGMSSVRIYRGRPYLNVSLMYALIEQLRGDTSTLAEHMGGHTVSRPLPIK
;
A
#
# COMPACT_ATOMS: atom_id res chain seq x y z
N MET A 1 -15.51 34.73 -6.62
CA MET A 1 -16.22 34.04 -5.52
C MET A 1 -15.16 33.41 -4.62
N SER A 2 -15.27 33.55 -3.30
CA SER A 2 -14.34 32.88 -2.37
C SER A 2 -14.57 31.38 -2.44
N SER A 3 -13.49 30.58 -2.50
CA SER A 3 -13.59 29.11 -2.44
C SER A 3 -14.25 28.70 -1.11
N PRO A 4 -15.12 27.67 -1.10
CA PRO A 4 -15.73 27.18 0.13
C PRO A 4 -14.64 26.69 1.09
N LEU A 5 -14.81 26.94 2.40
CA LEU A 5 -13.86 26.50 3.42
C LEU A 5 -14.06 25.04 3.80
N VAL A 6 -15.31 24.60 3.82
CA VAL A 6 -15.72 23.24 4.21
C VAL A 6 -16.68 22.66 3.19
N LEU A 7 -16.47 21.41 2.83
CA LEU A 7 -17.37 20.61 1.98
C LEU A 7 -17.75 19.32 2.70
N VAL A 8 -18.94 18.80 2.44
CA VAL A 8 -19.28 17.41 2.78
C VAL A 8 -18.51 16.46 1.86
N LEU A 9 -18.18 15.29 2.37
CA LEU A 9 -17.23 14.39 1.66
C LEU A 9 -17.77 13.86 0.31
N ASP A 10 -19.07 13.84 0.12
CA ASP A 10 -19.73 13.46 -1.15
C ASP A 10 -19.70 14.55 -2.23
N ALA A 11 -19.28 15.77 -1.88
CA ALA A 11 -19.18 16.93 -2.77
C ALA A 11 -17.71 17.35 -3.05
N CYS A 12 -16.74 16.46 -2.81
CA CYS A 12 -15.30 16.76 -2.92
C CYS A 12 -14.71 16.24 -4.25
N ASP A 13 -15.33 16.51 -5.38
CA ASP A 13 -14.91 16.02 -6.70
C ASP A 13 -13.70 16.79 -7.29
N ASP A 14 -13.54 18.08 -6.93
CA ASP A 14 -12.39 18.88 -7.36
C ASP A 14 -11.15 18.54 -6.52
N ARG A 15 -10.20 17.86 -7.14
CA ARG A 15 -8.92 17.47 -6.52
C ARG A 15 -8.06 18.66 -6.09
N LEU A 16 -8.11 19.78 -6.79
CA LEU A 16 -7.35 20.97 -6.42
C LEU A 16 -7.91 21.62 -5.16
N LEU A 17 -9.20 21.45 -4.91
CA LEU A 17 -9.89 22.00 -3.76
C LEU A 17 -9.90 21.03 -2.57
N ALA A 18 -10.13 19.75 -2.80
CA ALA A 18 -10.33 18.75 -1.75
C ALA A 18 -9.12 17.83 -1.51
N GLY A 19 -8.11 17.85 -2.38
CA GLY A 19 -6.98 16.94 -2.35
C GLY A 19 -7.29 15.54 -2.87
N GLY A 20 -6.26 14.71 -3.00
CA GLY A 20 -6.36 13.38 -3.61
C GLY A 20 -7.22 12.41 -2.81
N LYS A 21 -7.03 12.35 -1.49
CA LYS A 21 -7.76 11.41 -0.63
C LYS A 21 -9.26 11.71 -0.58
N ALA A 22 -9.65 12.97 -0.35
CA ALA A 22 -11.07 13.34 -0.34
C ALA A 22 -11.75 13.08 -1.68
N SER A 23 -11.13 13.50 -2.79
CA SER A 23 -11.62 13.28 -4.14
C SER A 23 -11.75 11.77 -4.46
N GLY A 24 -10.78 10.95 -4.04
CA GLY A 24 -10.87 9.50 -4.16
C GLY A 24 -12.06 8.91 -3.41
N LEU A 25 -12.28 9.33 -2.15
CA LEU A 25 -13.42 8.88 -1.34
C LEU A 25 -14.75 9.34 -1.94
N THR A 26 -14.85 10.57 -2.45
CA THR A 26 -16.02 11.07 -3.18
C THR A 26 -16.34 10.19 -4.38
N GLY A 27 -15.34 9.81 -5.14
CA GLY A 27 -15.50 8.89 -6.28
C GLY A 27 -16.05 7.51 -5.88
N LEU A 28 -15.71 7.00 -4.70
CA LEU A 28 -16.26 5.76 -4.15
C LEU A 28 -17.71 5.96 -3.69
N ILE A 29 -18.00 7.04 -2.96
CA ILE A 29 -19.35 7.37 -2.46
C ILE A 29 -20.35 7.48 -3.63
N ALA A 30 -19.98 8.22 -4.68
CA ALA A 30 -20.82 8.42 -5.87
C ALA A 30 -21.19 7.11 -6.59
N ARG A 31 -20.47 6.01 -6.31
CA ARG A 31 -20.72 4.67 -6.89
C ARG A 31 -21.28 3.67 -5.88
N GLY A 32 -21.74 4.18 -4.74
CA GLY A 32 -22.41 3.38 -3.72
C GLY A 32 -21.49 2.44 -2.92
N PHE A 33 -20.20 2.74 -2.86
CA PHE A 33 -19.31 2.03 -1.94
C PHE A 33 -19.50 2.52 -0.49
N PRO A 34 -19.37 1.64 0.50
CA PRO A 34 -19.53 1.99 1.91
C PRO A 34 -18.31 2.78 2.39
N VAL A 35 -18.42 4.09 2.41
CA VAL A 35 -17.42 5.03 2.92
C VAL A 35 -18.01 5.73 4.15
N PRO A 36 -17.30 5.83 5.28
CA PRO A 36 -17.78 6.59 6.41
C PRO A 36 -18.06 8.04 6.02
N PRO A 37 -19.20 8.62 6.41
CA PRO A 37 -19.49 10.01 6.11
C PRO A 37 -18.48 10.93 6.77
N GLY A 38 -18.31 12.13 6.21
CA GLY A 38 -17.33 13.07 6.73
C GLY A 38 -17.41 14.42 6.04
N LEU A 39 -16.42 15.22 6.33
CA LEU A 39 -16.24 16.53 5.72
C LEU A 39 -14.79 16.75 5.34
N CYS A 40 -14.56 17.71 4.46
CA CYS A 40 -13.27 18.15 4.00
C CYS A 40 -13.10 19.65 4.29
N LEU A 41 -12.09 20.01 5.09
CA LEU A 41 -11.55 21.35 5.05
C LEU A 41 -10.73 21.48 3.77
N THR A 42 -11.10 22.44 2.94
CA THR A 42 -10.54 22.57 1.60
C THR A 42 -9.13 23.19 1.60
N THR A 43 -8.44 23.10 0.48
CA THR A 43 -7.20 23.87 0.25
C THR A 43 -7.45 25.38 0.32
N GLY A 44 -8.69 25.83 0.09
CA GLY A 44 -9.11 27.21 0.29
C GLY A 44 -8.99 27.64 1.77
N ALA A 45 -9.44 26.78 2.70
CA ALA A 45 -9.29 27.02 4.13
C ALA A 45 -7.80 27.07 4.54
N TYR A 46 -6.99 26.14 4.03
CA TYR A 46 -5.54 26.12 4.26
C TYR A 46 -4.86 27.41 3.76
N ARG A 47 -5.13 27.82 2.53
CA ARG A 47 -4.57 29.05 1.95
C ARG A 47 -5.05 30.31 2.69
N GLN A 48 -6.31 30.33 3.15
CA GLN A 48 -6.82 31.44 3.97
C GLN A 48 -6.08 31.49 5.29
N PHE A 49 -5.93 30.35 6.00
CA PHE A 49 -5.18 30.26 7.24
C PHE A 49 -3.75 30.79 7.07
N LEU A 50 -3.02 30.36 6.01
CA LEU A 50 -1.65 30.85 5.78
C LEU A 50 -1.60 32.38 5.59
N ARG A 51 -2.56 32.96 4.85
CA ARG A 51 -2.64 34.42 4.69
C ARG A 51 -2.90 35.13 6.04
N GLU A 52 -3.77 34.60 6.87
CA GLU A 52 -4.05 35.13 8.20
C GLU A 52 -2.81 35.06 9.11
N GLN A 53 -1.97 34.05 8.92
CA GLN A 53 -0.67 33.93 9.58
C GLN A 53 0.45 34.71 8.86
N GLN A 54 0.15 35.54 7.84
CA GLN A 54 1.12 36.29 7.03
C GLN A 54 2.19 35.39 6.39
N MET A 55 1.80 34.20 5.96
CA MET A 55 2.67 33.23 5.28
C MET A 55 2.33 33.21 3.79
N ASP A 56 3.31 33.62 2.96
CA ASP A 56 3.22 33.47 1.51
C ASP A 56 3.75 32.07 1.13
N ALA A 57 2.83 31.15 0.79
CA ALA A 57 3.18 29.77 0.46
C ALA A 57 4.08 29.67 -0.77
N ASP A 58 3.84 30.48 -1.81
CA ASP A 58 4.61 30.45 -3.06
C ASP A 58 6.05 30.88 -2.79
N ALA A 59 6.23 32.01 -2.08
CA ALA A 59 7.54 32.52 -1.72
C ALA A 59 8.30 31.55 -0.80
N LEU A 60 7.62 30.99 0.22
CA LEU A 60 8.24 30.05 1.16
C LEU A 60 8.67 28.75 0.50
N TRP A 61 7.83 28.17 -0.37
CA TRP A 61 8.20 26.96 -1.12
C TRP A 61 9.33 27.25 -2.13
N GLY A 62 9.38 28.44 -2.73
CA GLY A 62 10.51 28.90 -3.54
C GLY A 62 11.81 28.88 -2.74
N GLN A 63 11.80 29.46 -1.53
CA GLN A 63 12.95 29.43 -0.62
C GLN A 63 13.35 28.00 -0.21
N VAL A 64 12.40 27.12 0.11
CA VAL A 64 12.66 25.70 0.45
C VAL A 64 13.32 24.97 -0.73
N ARG A 65 12.88 25.24 -1.95
CA ARG A 65 13.45 24.64 -3.17
C ARG A 65 14.90 25.07 -3.42
N GLU A 66 15.22 26.33 -3.17
CA GLU A 66 16.57 26.87 -3.39
C GLU A 66 17.53 26.57 -2.24
N ALA A 67 17.04 26.46 -1.00
CA ALA A 67 17.84 26.22 0.18
C ALA A 67 18.28 24.75 0.30
N GLN A 68 19.41 24.52 1.00
CA GLN A 68 19.93 23.18 1.30
C GLN A 68 20.34 23.07 2.77
N GLY A 69 20.40 21.82 3.29
CA GLY A 69 20.91 21.51 4.62
C GLY A 69 20.22 22.30 5.72
N ALA A 70 21.00 22.88 6.64
CA ALA A 70 20.49 23.56 7.82
C ALA A 70 19.59 24.78 7.50
N VAL A 71 19.82 25.46 6.38
CA VAL A 71 18.98 26.60 5.95
C VAL A 71 17.58 26.11 5.60
N ARG A 72 17.46 25.06 4.78
CA ARG A 72 16.16 24.44 4.44
C ARG A 72 15.44 23.97 5.69
N ALA A 73 16.13 23.23 6.58
CA ALA A 73 15.56 22.74 7.83
C ALA A 73 15.02 23.88 8.70
N SER A 74 15.73 25.00 8.77
CA SER A 74 15.29 26.19 9.53
C SER A 74 14.04 26.84 8.97
N ILE A 75 13.93 26.94 7.63
CA ILE A 75 12.74 27.48 6.96
C ILE A 75 11.53 26.58 7.23
N LEU A 76 11.67 25.27 7.04
CA LEU A 76 10.61 24.29 7.25
C LEU A 76 10.14 24.29 8.71
N GLU A 77 11.08 24.30 9.66
CA GLU A 77 10.76 24.37 11.09
C GLU A 77 10.04 25.66 11.46
N GLY A 78 10.46 26.79 10.90
CA GLY A 78 9.79 28.09 11.06
C GLY A 78 8.35 28.03 10.57
N CYS A 79 8.10 27.44 9.42
CA CYS A 79 6.75 27.25 8.87
C CYS A 79 5.90 26.35 9.76
N ARG A 80 6.40 25.19 10.18
CA ARG A 80 5.69 24.27 11.08
C ARG A 80 5.28 24.96 12.36
N ARG A 81 6.21 25.65 13.01
CA ARG A 81 5.95 26.36 14.28
C ARG A 81 4.87 27.43 14.12
N ARG A 82 4.91 28.22 13.05
CA ARG A 82 3.88 29.24 12.79
C ARG A 82 2.50 28.61 12.58
N ILE A 83 2.42 27.51 11.83
CA ILE A 83 1.16 26.79 11.60
C ILE A 83 0.63 26.22 12.93
N GLN A 84 1.49 25.58 13.74
CA GLN A 84 1.10 24.98 15.01
C GLN A 84 0.64 26.01 16.05
N GLN A 85 1.21 27.20 16.04
CA GLN A 85 0.88 28.30 16.96
C GLN A 85 -0.26 29.19 16.47
N GLY A 86 -0.62 29.11 15.19
CA GLY A 86 -1.72 29.88 14.61
C GLY A 86 -3.08 29.45 15.16
N ARG A 87 -4.12 30.20 14.80
CA ARG A 87 -5.52 29.87 15.09
C ARG A 87 -6.35 29.87 13.82
N LEU A 88 -7.30 28.92 13.74
CA LEU A 88 -8.29 28.95 12.68
C LEU A 88 -9.24 30.12 12.89
N SER A 89 -9.72 30.72 11.80
CA SER A 89 -10.73 31.78 11.90
C SER A 89 -12.03 31.25 12.48
N ASP A 90 -12.74 32.11 13.21
CA ASP A 90 -14.04 31.76 13.81
C ASP A 90 -15.05 31.30 12.76
N ALA A 91 -14.98 31.84 11.55
CA ALA A 91 -15.78 31.40 10.40
C ALA A 91 -15.50 29.94 10.03
N CYS A 92 -14.23 29.54 9.95
CA CYS A 92 -13.84 28.17 9.65
C CYS A 92 -14.30 27.21 10.76
N ILE A 93 -14.07 27.55 12.01
CA ILE A 93 -14.50 26.75 13.19
C ILE A 93 -16.02 26.58 13.21
N THR A 94 -16.77 27.66 12.96
CA THR A 94 -18.22 27.63 12.89
C THR A 94 -18.73 26.71 11.79
N GLU A 95 -18.16 26.79 10.58
CA GLU A 95 -18.56 25.92 9.48
C GLU A 95 -18.25 24.44 9.78
N VAL A 96 -17.06 24.15 10.29
CA VAL A 96 -16.68 22.78 10.69
C VAL A 96 -17.66 22.23 11.71
N THR A 97 -17.92 22.99 12.79
CA THR A 97 -18.83 22.57 13.86
C THR A 97 -20.24 22.32 13.34
N ARG A 98 -20.75 23.18 12.47
CA ARG A 98 -22.08 23.05 11.85
C ARG A 98 -22.15 21.76 10.99
N HIS A 99 -21.14 21.48 10.18
CA HIS A 99 -21.11 20.28 9.34
C HIS A 99 -20.96 19.01 10.17
N LEU A 100 -20.14 19.00 11.24
CA LEU A 100 -20.02 17.86 12.15
C LEU A 100 -21.34 17.56 12.86
N ALA A 101 -22.05 18.59 13.33
CA ALA A 101 -23.36 18.42 13.92
C ALA A 101 -24.40 17.84 12.96
N ALA A 102 -24.33 18.20 11.68
CA ALA A 102 -25.22 17.68 10.64
C ALA A 102 -25.01 16.18 10.36
N LEU A 103 -23.85 15.60 10.72
CA LEU A 103 -23.61 14.16 10.60
C LEU A 103 -24.37 13.31 11.61
N GLN A 104 -25.04 13.92 12.60
CA GLN A 104 -25.89 13.26 13.61
C GLN A 104 -25.23 12.06 14.29
N ARG A 105 -23.96 12.20 14.69
CA ARG A 105 -23.21 11.15 15.36
C ARG A 105 -23.49 11.12 16.87
N PRO A 106 -23.31 9.96 17.54
CA PRO A 106 -23.49 9.85 18.98
C PRO A 106 -22.66 10.88 19.76
N ALA A 107 -23.15 11.26 20.91
CA ALA A 107 -22.39 12.09 21.86
C ALA A 107 -21.07 11.38 22.22
N GLY A 108 -19.97 12.13 22.24
CA GLY A 108 -18.64 11.56 22.50
C GLY A 108 -17.97 10.95 21.29
N GLN A 109 -18.53 11.08 20.08
CA GLN A 109 -17.87 10.64 18.83
C GLN A 109 -16.45 11.19 18.76
N ARG A 110 -15.51 10.30 18.44
CA ARG A 110 -14.11 10.66 18.15
C ARG A 110 -13.88 10.74 16.65
N TRP A 111 -12.99 11.62 16.26
CA TRP A 111 -12.74 11.95 14.86
C TRP A 111 -11.36 11.50 14.42
N ALA A 112 -11.25 11.08 13.18
CA ALA A 112 -10.02 10.91 12.44
C ALA A 112 -9.81 12.17 11.59
N VAL A 113 -8.67 12.83 11.76
CA VAL A 113 -8.25 14.01 11.00
C VAL A 113 -7.11 13.61 10.11
N ARG A 114 -7.38 13.55 8.80
CA ARG A 114 -6.49 12.91 7.80
C ARG A 114 -6.05 13.93 6.77
N SER A 115 -4.79 13.86 6.35
CA SER A 115 -4.28 14.62 5.22
C SER A 115 -5.02 14.31 3.92
N SER A 116 -5.16 15.31 3.07
CA SER A 116 -5.61 15.19 1.69
C SER A 116 -4.89 16.24 0.85
N ALA A 117 -3.62 15.98 0.52
CA ALA A 117 -2.82 16.90 -0.27
C ALA A 117 -3.22 16.85 -1.75
N THR A 118 -3.01 17.96 -2.46
CA THR A 118 -3.35 18.06 -3.90
C THR A 118 -2.58 17.07 -4.77
N ASN A 119 -1.43 16.64 -4.32
CA ASN A 119 -0.56 15.66 -4.98
C ASN A 119 -0.59 14.26 -4.36
N GLU A 120 -1.34 14.07 -3.27
CA GLU A 120 -1.54 12.74 -2.65
C GLU A 120 -2.33 11.85 -3.61
N ASP A 121 -1.92 10.57 -3.70
CA ASP A 121 -2.50 9.57 -4.61
C ASP A 121 -2.30 9.91 -6.12
N ASP A 122 -1.23 10.63 -6.48
CA ASP A 122 -0.85 10.81 -7.88
C ASP A 122 -0.30 9.50 -8.45
N THR A 123 -0.64 9.24 -9.71
CA THR A 123 -0.17 8.05 -10.45
C THR A 123 1.34 8.05 -10.72
N ARG A 124 1.99 9.20 -10.64
CA ARG A 124 3.42 9.38 -10.89
C ARG A 124 4.28 9.25 -9.64
N ALA A 125 3.71 9.52 -8.46
CA ALA A 125 4.45 9.56 -7.21
C ALA A 125 3.55 9.21 -6.04
N SER A 126 3.98 8.26 -5.19
CA SER A 126 3.24 7.86 -4.00
C SER A 126 3.73 8.65 -2.79
N PHE A 127 2.89 9.52 -2.26
CA PHE A 127 3.13 10.27 -1.02
C PHE A 127 2.63 9.50 0.22
N ALA A 128 2.49 8.18 0.11
CA ALA A 128 2.00 7.32 1.19
C ALA A 128 2.88 7.44 2.44
N GLY A 129 2.24 7.67 3.59
CA GLY A 129 2.91 7.73 4.89
C GLY A 129 3.73 9.00 5.14
N LEU A 130 3.79 9.96 4.19
CA LEU A 130 4.53 11.21 4.37
C LEU A 130 3.76 12.25 5.19
N TYR A 131 2.43 12.19 5.19
CA TYR A 131 1.59 13.16 5.88
C TYR A 131 0.93 12.56 7.12
N HIS A 132 0.64 13.42 8.10
CA HIS A 132 0.09 13.00 9.36
C HIS A 132 -1.40 12.66 9.28
N THR A 133 -1.80 11.69 10.10
CA THR A 133 -3.18 11.38 10.46
C THR A 133 -3.29 11.40 11.98
N VAL A 134 -4.29 12.09 12.52
CA VAL A 134 -4.57 12.16 13.96
C VAL A 134 -5.87 11.43 14.23
N LEU A 135 -5.83 10.39 15.05
CA LEU A 135 -6.99 9.57 15.39
C LEU A 135 -7.47 9.84 16.82
N GLY A 136 -8.76 9.63 17.06
CA GLY A 136 -9.35 9.72 18.39
C GLY A 136 -9.54 11.14 18.91
N VAL A 137 -9.59 12.10 17.99
CA VAL A 137 -9.75 13.53 18.31
C VAL A 137 -11.16 13.81 18.84
N ALA A 138 -11.28 14.48 19.98
CA ALA A 138 -12.53 15.07 20.42
C ALA A 138 -12.81 16.36 19.61
N GLY A 139 -13.99 16.92 19.74
CA GLY A 139 -14.30 18.21 19.11
C GLY A 139 -13.52 19.39 19.71
N GLY A 140 -13.89 20.61 19.29
CA GLY A 140 -13.34 21.85 19.85
C GLY A 140 -11.84 22.04 19.63
N ASP A 141 -11.14 22.49 20.65
CA ASP A 141 -9.68 22.81 20.56
C ASP A 141 -8.79 21.65 20.13
N GLN A 142 -9.17 20.42 20.46
CA GLN A 142 -8.43 19.24 19.99
C GLN A 142 -8.53 19.07 18.48
N LEU A 143 -9.70 19.36 17.91
CA LEU A 143 -9.88 19.27 16.46
C LEU A 143 -9.07 20.34 15.73
N GLU A 144 -9.10 21.57 16.23
CA GLU A 144 -8.27 22.66 15.70
C GLU A 144 -6.78 22.30 15.75
N THR A 145 -6.32 21.78 16.88
CA THR A 145 -4.93 21.33 17.07
C THR A 145 -4.55 20.23 16.09
N ALA A 146 -5.45 19.25 15.88
CA ALA A 146 -5.22 18.15 14.92
C ALA A 146 -5.17 18.66 13.49
N VAL A 147 -6.04 19.59 13.08
CA VAL A 147 -6.00 20.22 11.75
C VAL A 147 -4.67 20.92 11.52
N ARG A 148 -4.21 21.72 12.49
CA ARG A 148 -2.91 22.41 12.41
C ARG A 148 -1.74 21.42 12.34
N ALA A 149 -1.78 20.32 13.07
CA ALA A 149 -0.76 19.28 13.00
C ALA A 149 -0.71 18.64 11.62
N VAL A 150 -1.86 18.36 11.01
CA VAL A 150 -1.94 17.83 9.64
C VAL A 150 -1.40 18.85 8.64
N TRP A 151 -1.78 20.12 8.73
CA TRP A 151 -1.27 21.18 7.85
C TRP A 151 0.26 21.38 7.99
N ALA A 152 0.75 21.31 9.24
CA ALA A 152 2.17 21.44 9.52
C ALA A 152 3.00 20.30 8.90
N SER A 153 2.43 19.07 8.78
CA SER A 153 3.14 17.94 8.19
C SER A 153 3.49 18.13 6.71
N LEU A 154 2.83 19.06 6.01
CA LEU A 154 3.21 19.42 4.65
C LEU A 154 4.62 20.04 4.59
N TRP A 155 5.07 20.68 5.67
CA TRP A 155 6.36 21.35 5.79
C TRP A 155 7.43 20.48 6.48
N ASP A 156 7.24 19.16 6.50
CA ASP A 156 8.26 18.24 7.01
C ASP A 156 9.42 18.07 6.02
N GLU A 157 10.61 17.86 6.56
CA GLU A 157 11.84 17.70 5.77
C GLU A 157 11.74 16.49 4.84
N GLN A 158 11.07 15.42 5.26
CA GLN A 158 10.83 14.25 4.42
C GLN A 158 9.98 14.58 3.19
N VAL A 159 9.01 15.48 3.32
CA VAL A 159 8.18 15.94 2.21
C VAL A 159 9.01 16.76 1.23
N ALA A 160 9.84 17.70 1.71
CA ALA A 160 10.74 18.48 0.86
C ALA A 160 11.77 17.59 0.13
N ALA A 161 12.37 16.63 0.83
CA ALA A 161 13.30 15.65 0.24
C ALA A 161 12.62 14.76 -0.81
N TYR A 162 11.34 14.41 -0.60
CA TYR A 162 10.58 13.66 -1.59
C TYR A 162 10.34 14.48 -2.87
N TYR A 163 9.96 15.76 -2.75
CA TYR A 163 9.83 16.66 -3.91
C TYR A 163 11.16 16.85 -4.67
N GLU A 164 12.26 16.93 -3.96
CA GLU A 164 13.58 17.00 -4.58
C GLU A 164 13.88 15.76 -5.44
N ARG A 165 13.46 14.59 -5.00
CA ARG A 165 13.66 13.31 -5.71
C ARG A 165 12.73 13.14 -6.91
N VAL A 166 11.45 13.51 -6.79
CA VAL A 166 10.44 13.28 -7.86
C VAL A 166 10.28 14.46 -8.81
N GLY A 167 10.90 15.58 -8.49
CA GLY A 167 10.75 16.86 -9.20
C GLY A 167 9.76 17.78 -8.50
N TRP A 168 10.15 19.06 -8.41
CA TRP A 168 9.29 20.11 -7.86
C TRP A 168 8.14 20.43 -8.82
N SER A 169 6.94 20.59 -8.29
CA SER A 169 5.78 21.07 -9.04
C SER A 169 5.90 22.57 -9.32
N ASP A 170 5.30 23.03 -10.43
CA ASP A 170 5.20 24.46 -10.75
C ASP A 170 4.33 25.23 -9.76
N HIS A 171 3.45 24.53 -9.05
CA HIS A 171 2.60 25.10 -8.00
C HIS A 171 2.96 24.50 -6.64
N PRO A 172 2.94 25.33 -5.56
CA PRO A 172 3.17 24.83 -4.22
C PRO A 172 2.09 23.82 -3.84
N PRO A 173 2.46 22.77 -3.10
CA PRO A 173 1.48 21.83 -2.60
C PRO A 173 0.52 22.51 -1.62
N ALA A 174 -0.73 22.08 -1.66
CA ALA A 174 -1.74 22.55 -0.70
C ALA A 174 -2.38 21.34 0.00
N MET A 175 -2.76 21.53 1.25
CA MET A 175 -3.27 20.48 2.12
C MET A 175 -4.72 20.73 2.48
N ALA A 176 -5.63 19.94 1.92
CA ALA A 176 -6.97 19.79 2.47
C ALA A 176 -6.95 18.77 3.62
N VAL A 177 -7.98 18.74 4.46
CA VAL A 177 -8.07 17.85 5.62
C VAL A 177 -9.41 17.13 5.60
N VAL A 178 -9.38 15.81 5.61
CA VAL A 178 -10.57 14.97 5.73
C VAL A 178 -10.84 14.70 7.22
N ILE A 179 -12.07 14.93 7.66
CA ILE A 179 -12.52 14.65 9.02
C ILE A 179 -13.66 13.62 8.94
N GLN A 180 -13.44 12.44 9.50
CA GLN A 180 -14.37 11.32 9.53
C GLN A 180 -14.52 10.77 10.95
N PRO A 181 -15.65 10.12 11.30
CA PRO A 181 -15.75 9.41 12.57
C PRO A 181 -14.71 8.28 12.63
N VAL A 182 -14.05 8.12 13.77
CA VAL A 182 -13.32 6.91 14.07
C VAL A 182 -14.31 5.78 14.26
N LEU A 183 -14.16 4.70 13.51
CA LEU A 183 -15.01 3.51 13.62
C LEU A 183 -14.62 2.67 14.84
N GLU A 184 -15.60 2.05 15.48
CA GLU A 184 -15.35 1.01 16.49
C GLU A 184 -15.00 -0.31 15.77
N ALA A 185 -13.89 -0.32 15.06
CA ALA A 185 -13.51 -1.42 14.22
C ALA A 185 -13.20 -2.68 15.04
N ARG A 186 -13.83 -3.80 14.66
CA ARG A 186 -13.48 -5.14 15.13
C ARG A 186 -12.20 -5.63 14.45
N ALA A 187 -12.09 -5.36 13.15
CA ALA A 187 -10.94 -5.67 12.31
C ALA A 187 -10.73 -4.56 11.30
N ALA A 188 -9.50 -4.33 10.93
CA ALA A 188 -9.14 -3.37 9.88
C ALA A 188 -7.84 -3.81 9.19
N GLY A 189 -7.55 -3.21 8.04
CA GLY A 189 -6.35 -3.59 7.31
C GLY A 189 -6.23 -2.98 5.92
N VAL A 190 -5.44 -3.64 5.09
CA VAL A 190 -5.19 -3.27 3.69
C VAL A 190 -5.42 -4.47 2.78
N LEU A 191 -6.10 -4.24 1.67
CA LEU A 191 -6.28 -5.20 0.58
C LEU A 191 -5.52 -4.69 -0.65
N TYR A 192 -4.66 -5.54 -1.20
CA TYR A 192 -4.04 -5.35 -2.52
C TYR A 192 -4.75 -6.23 -3.53
N THR A 193 -5.27 -5.68 -4.62
CA THR A 193 -5.93 -6.44 -5.68
C THR A 193 -4.95 -7.08 -6.67
N ILE A 194 -3.67 -6.86 -6.47
CA ILE A 194 -2.53 -7.50 -7.12
C ILE A 194 -1.54 -7.94 -6.03
N HIS A 195 -0.81 -9.02 -6.23
CA HIS A 195 0.20 -9.43 -5.25
C HIS A 195 1.35 -8.41 -5.21
N PRO A 196 1.59 -7.71 -4.08
CA PRO A 196 2.47 -6.53 -4.05
C PRO A 196 3.95 -6.84 -4.28
N VAL A 197 4.37 -8.08 -4.05
CA VAL A 197 5.77 -8.51 -4.22
C VAL A 197 5.99 -9.16 -5.58
N THR A 198 5.07 -10.05 -6.00
CA THR A 198 5.24 -10.82 -7.25
C THR A 198 4.62 -10.16 -8.47
N GLY A 199 3.76 -9.15 -8.30
CA GLY A 199 3.04 -8.49 -9.39
C GLY A 199 1.95 -9.38 -10.06
N ARG A 200 1.59 -10.51 -9.47
CA ARG A 200 0.57 -11.43 -10.01
C ARG A 200 -0.82 -10.83 -9.91
N THR A 201 -1.50 -10.75 -11.04
CA THR A 201 -2.85 -10.16 -11.16
C THR A 201 -3.98 -11.12 -10.79
N ASP A 202 -3.69 -12.43 -10.73
CA ASP A 202 -4.61 -13.48 -10.29
C ASP A 202 -4.56 -13.71 -8.76
N GLN A 203 -3.73 -12.95 -8.05
CA GLN A 203 -3.59 -13.03 -6.60
C GLN A 203 -3.85 -11.68 -5.96
N MET A 204 -4.56 -11.72 -4.85
CA MET A 204 -4.76 -10.60 -3.95
C MET A 204 -4.09 -10.88 -2.62
N VAL A 205 -3.71 -9.85 -1.90
CA VAL A 205 -3.18 -9.98 -0.53
C VAL A 205 -4.00 -9.11 0.41
N VAL A 206 -4.50 -9.72 1.47
CA VAL A 206 -5.18 -9.04 2.57
C VAL A 206 -4.29 -9.08 3.79
N ASN A 207 -3.94 -7.91 4.30
CA ASN A 207 -3.31 -7.75 5.61
C ASN A 207 -4.38 -7.28 6.59
N ALA A 208 -4.52 -7.96 7.72
CA ALA A 208 -5.57 -7.70 8.68
C ALA A 208 -5.05 -7.68 10.12
N VAL A 209 -5.57 -6.77 10.93
CA VAL A 209 -5.31 -6.67 12.37
C VAL A 209 -6.62 -6.56 13.13
N PRO A 210 -6.69 -7.02 14.38
CA PRO A 210 -7.81 -6.73 15.25
C PRO A 210 -7.83 -5.26 15.65
N GLY A 211 -9.03 -4.64 15.65
CA GLY A 211 -9.21 -3.21 15.94
C GLY A 211 -8.85 -2.30 14.77
N LEU A 212 -8.20 -1.17 15.04
CA LEU A 212 -7.85 -0.13 14.08
C LEU A 212 -6.54 -0.45 13.36
N ALA A 213 -6.45 -0.14 12.07
CA ALA A 213 -5.28 -0.42 11.23
C ALA A 213 -4.12 0.59 11.37
N ALA A 214 -4.21 1.60 12.25
CA ALA A 214 -3.14 2.60 12.35
C ALA A 214 -1.78 1.98 12.69
N GLY A 215 -1.74 1.00 13.59
CA GLY A 215 -0.51 0.28 13.91
C GLY A 215 0.03 -0.63 12.78
N LEU A 216 -0.78 -0.94 11.79
CA LEU A 216 -0.33 -1.61 10.56
C LEU A 216 0.38 -0.62 9.63
N VAL A 217 -0.17 0.60 9.51
CA VAL A 217 0.36 1.63 8.60
C VAL A 217 1.71 2.16 9.11
N ASP A 218 1.86 2.33 10.43
CA ASP A 218 3.11 2.80 11.06
C ASP A 218 4.12 1.67 11.34
N GLY A 219 3.78 0.41 11.02
CA GLY A 219 4.67 -0.75 11.17
C GLY A 219 4.84 -1.24 12.62
N THR A 220 4.05 -0.76 13.57
CA THR A 220 4.12 -1.18 14.99
C THR A 220 3.36 -2.47 15.28
N MET A 221 2.50 -2.92 14.35
CA MET A 221 1.73 -4.16 14.45
C MET A 221 2.05 -5.10 13.29
N ILE A 222 2.24 -6.38 13.60
CA ILE A 222 2.39 -7.44 12.60
C ILE A 222 0.99 -7.96 12.24
N PRO A 223 0.55 -7.84 10.97
CA PRO A 223 -0.77 -8.32 10.55
C PRO A 223 -0.80 -9.82 10.34
N ASP A 224 -2.02 -10.38 10.38
CA ASP A 224 -2.30 -11.61 9.65
C ASP A 224 -2.33 -11.33 8.16
N GLN A 225 -1.77 -12.24 7.37
CA GLN A 225 -1.73 -12.12 5.92
C GLN A 225 -2.48 -13.28 5.27
N PHE A 226 -3.34 -12.93 4.31
CA PHE A 226 -4.09 -13.89 3.50
C PHE A 226 -3.76 -13.66 2.03
N THR A 227 -3.28 -14.71 1.36
CA THR A 227 -3.10 -14.70 -0.10
C THR A 227 -4.30 -15.38 -0.73
N LEU A 228 -5.05 -14.62 -1.52
CA LEU A 228 -6.27 -15.05 -2.19
C LEU A 228 -6.01 -15.24 -3.68
N HIS A 229 -6.54 -16.32 -4.24
CA HIS A 229 -6.59 -16.50 -5.69
C HIS A 229 -7.96 -16.07 -6.21
N TRP A 230 -7.97 -15.12 -7.14
CA TRP A 230 -9.20 -14.65 -7.80
C TRP A 230 -9.48 -15.44 -9.06
N ASN A 231 -10.61 -16.12 -9.10
CA ASN A 231 -11.09 -16.77 -10.30
C ASN A 231 -12.03 -15.81 -11.06
N GLY A 232 -11.53 -15.21 -12.13
CA GLY A 232 -12.28 -14.24 -12.93
C GLY A 232 -13.55 -14.83 -13.60
N SER A 233 -13.55 -16.15 -13.92
CA SER A 233 -14.70 -16.81 -14.58
C SER A 233 -15.87 -17.01 -13.62
N THR A 234 -15.62 -17.31 -12.36
CA THR A 234 -16.64 -17.60 -11.35
C THR A 234 -16.89 -16.42 -10.41
N SER A 235 -16.05 -15.39 -10.47
CA SER A 235 -16.03 -14.25 -9.53
C SER A 235 -15.95 -14.72 -8.06
N ARG A 236 -15.20 -15.77 -7.81
CA ARG A 236 -14.97 -16.35 -6.48
C ARG A 236 -13.50 -16.26 -6.11
N THR A 237 -13.25 -16.26 -4.81
CA THR A 237 -11.92 -16.33 -4.22
C THR A 237 -11.65 -17.69 -3.59
N GLU A 238 -10.40 -18.11 -3.64
CA GLU A 238 -9.87 -19.25 -2.89
C GLU A 238 -8.71 -18.76 -2.03
N VAL A 239 -8.74 -19.06 -0.73
CA VAL A 239 -7.62 -18.75 0.17
C VAL A 239 -6.49 -19.74 -0.09
N ARG A 240 -5.38 -19.26 -0.65
CA ARG A 240 -4.21 -20.07 -0.97
C ARG A 240 -3.24 -20.22 0.19
N GLU A 241 -3.11 -19.15 0.96
CA GLU A 241 -2.17 -19.11 2.07
C GLU A 241 -2.71 -18.23 3.20
N ARG A 242 -2.43 -18.67 4.43
CA ARG A 242 -2.73 -17.91 5.65
C ARG A 242 -1.48 -17.88 6.52
N VAL A 243 -1.03 -16.69 6.81
CA VAL A 243 0.06 -16.46 7.76
C VAL A 243 -0.54 -15.75 8.96
N ILE A 244 -0.77 -16.48 10.04
CA ILE A 244 -1.36 -15.92 11.26
C ILE A 244 -0.24 -15.49 12.21
N ALA A 245 -0.21 -14.20 12.52
CA ALA A 245 0.76 -13.62 13.42
C ALA A 245 0.33 -13.82 14.89
N LYS A 246 1.30 -13.91 15.78
CA LYS A 246 1.02 -13.86 17.22
C LYS A 246 0.86 -12.41 17.67
N LYS A 247 -0.39 -11.94 17.71
CA LYS A 247 -0.77 -10.58 18.07
C LYS A 247 -0.91 -10.46 19.59
N THR A 248 -0.20 -9.52 20.21
CA THR A 248 -0.30 -9.30 21.66
C THR A 248 -1.20 -8.14 22.03
N ARG A 249 -1.44 -7.22 21.08
CA ARG A 249 -2.20 -5.98 21.29
C ARG A 249 -3.12 -5.70 20.10
N ALA A 250 -4.19 -4.98 20.37
CA ALA A 250 -5.06 -4.36 19.37
C ALA A 250 -5.17 -2.87 19.63
N MET A 251 -5.20 -2.07 18.59
CA MET A 251 -5.47 -0.65 18.72
C MET A 251 -6.99 -0.44 18.69
N ARG A 252 -7.55 0.15 19.72
CA ARG A 252 -9.01 0.36 19.89
C ARG A 252 -9.33 1.77 20.34
N LEU A 253 -10.56 2.18 20.07
CA LEU A 253 -11.10 3.43 20.60
C LEU A 253 -11.47 3.23 22.07
N GLY A 254 -10.81 3.97 22.96
CA GLY A 254 -11.10 4.02 24.38
C GLY A 254 -11.73 5.36 24.80
N ALA A 255 -12.07 5.51 26.07
CA ALA A 255 -12.70 6.72 26.60
C ALA A 255 -11.88 8.00 26.38
N SER A 256 -10.55 7.92 26.48
CA SER A 256 -9.62 9.04 26.30
C SER A 256 -9.10 9.21 24.87
N GLY A 257 -9.49 8.37 23.93
CA GLY A 257 -8.99 8.36 22.55
C GLY A 257 -8.54 6.98 22.12
N VAL A 258 -7.71 6.90 21.08
CA VAL A 258 -7.16 5.64 20.59
C VAL A 258 -6.06 5.13 21.52
N CYS A 259 -6.14 3.86 21.92
CA CYS A 259 -5.19 3.23 22.84
C CYS A 259 -4.87 1.80 22.40
N ASN A 260 -3.70 1.31 22.82
CA ASN A 260 -3.32 -0.10 22.68
C ASN A 260 -3.93 -0.91 23.85
N GLN A 261 -4.72 -1.92 23.52
CA GLN A 261 -5.30 -2.86 24.46
C GLN A 261 -4.66 -4.22 24.31
N GLU A 262 -4.28 -4.87 25.41
CA GLU A 262 -3.75 -6.23 25.37
C GLU A 262 -4.85 -7.21 24.98
N LEU A 263 -4.51 -8.15 24.08
CA LEU A 263 -5.38 -9.24 23.68
C LEU A 263 -5.31 -10.39 24.67
N ALA A 264 -6.46 -11.00 24.95
CA ALA A 264 -6.52 -12.23 25.72
C ALA A 264 -5.67 -13.33 25.03
N PRO A 265 -5.07 -14.26 25.76
CA PRO A 265 -4.25 -15.33 25.16
C PRO A 265 -4.98 -16.11 24.05
N SER A 266 -6.28 -16.32 24.20
CA SER A 266 -7.14 -16.98 23.22
C SER A 266 -7.34 -16.21 21.92
N GLU A 267 -7.18 -14.87 21.93
CA GLU A 267 -7.38 -13.99 20.77
C GLU A 267 -6.10 -13.80 19.95
N ARG A 268 -4.93 -14.07 20.55
CA ARG A 268 -3.63 -13.69 19.98
C ARG A 268 -3.29 -14.36 18.66
N GLU A 269 -3.79 -15.57 18.44
CA GLU A 269 -3.56 -16.37 17.23
C GLU A 269 -4.87 -16.62 16.43
N GLN A 270 -5.97 -15.93 16.82
CA GLN A 270 -7.20 -15.99 16.05
C GLN A 270 -7.14 -15.03 14.84
N PRO A 271 -7.54 -15.49 13.64
CA PRO A 271 -7.65 -14.62 12.50
C PRO A 271 -8.76 -13.58 12.74
N PRO A 272 -8.53 -12.29 12.42
CA PRO A 272 -9.54 -11.24 12.59
C PRO A 272 -10.64 -11.28 11.54
N LEU A 273 -10.50 -12.10 10.49
CA LEU A 273 -11.44 -12.25 9.39
C LEU A 273 -11.87 -13.69 9.21
N THR A 274 -13.15 -13.89 8.87
CA THR A 274 -13.71 -15.15 8.37
C THR A 274 -13.49 -15.29 6.87
N ASP A 275 -13.70 -16.49 6.32
CA ASP A 275 -13.59 -16.73 4.87
C ASP A 275 -14.65 -15.98 4.07
N ASP A 276 -15.87 -15.86 4.60
CA ASP A 276 -16.94 -15.06 3.98
C ASP A 276 -16.56 -13.58 3.90
N GLU A 277 -15.93 -13.03 4.94
CA GLU A 277 -15.45 -11.65 4.95
C GLU A 277 -14.29 -11.43 3.99
N LEU A 278 -13.39 -12.39 3.85
CA LEU A 278 -12.32 -12.36 2.84
C LEU A 278 -12.92 -12.35 1.42
N GLU A 279 -13.97 -13.13 1.17
CA GLU A 279 -14.64 -13.14 -0.13
C GLU A 279 -15.36 -11.80 -0.42
N VAL A 280 -16.06 -11.24 0.57
CA VAL A 280 -16.70 -9.92 0.45
C VAL A 280 -15.67 -8.83 0.15
N LEU A 281 -14.56 -8.82 0.88
CA LEU A 281 -13.44 -7.91 0.66
C LEU A 281 -12.85 -8.04 -0.75
N ALA A 282 -12.59 -9.25 -1.21
CA ALA A 282 -12.03 -9.50 -2.53
C ALA A 282 -12.95 -9.03 -3.65
N ARG A 283 -14.26 -9.31 -3.54
CA ARG A 283 -15.27 -8.82 -4.50
C ARG A 283 -15.34 -7.29 -4.50
N MET A 284 -15.29 -6.67 -3.32
CA MET A 284 -15.26 -5.22 -3.18
C MET A 284 -14.01 -4.64 -3.86
N GLY A 285 -12.85 -5.25 -3.61
CA GLY A 285 -11.57 -4.86 -4.23
C GLY A 285 -11.63 -4.91 -5.76
N LYS A 286 -12.19 -5.97 -6.34
CA LYS A 286 -12.33 -6.09 -7.80
C LYS A 286 -13.31 -5.08 -8.40
N ARG A 287 -14.36 -4.72 -7.66
CA ARG A 287 -15.26 -3.63 -8.10
C ARG A 287 -14.52 -2.28 -8.12
N VAL A 288 -13.70 -1.99 -7.10
CA VAL A 288 -12.88 -0.76 -7.06
C VAL A 288 -11.81 -0.78 -8.15
N GLU A 289 -11.12 -1.91 -8.37
CA GLU A 289 -10.15 -2.09 -9.45
C GLU A 289 -10.78 -1.82 -10.83
N THR A 290 -11.98 -2.36 -11.06
CA THR A 290 -12.74 -2.10 -12.30
C THR A 290 -13.06 -0.62 -12.45
N LEU A 291 -13.43 0.06 -11.37
CA LEU A 291 -13.71 1.48 -11.36
C LEU A 291 -12.50 2.33 -11.72
N LEU A 292 -11.34 2.00 -11.17
CA LEU A 292 -10.12 2.77 -11.36
C LEU A 292 -9.29 2.29 -12.56
N HIS A 293 -9.74 1.23 -13.26
CA HIS A 293 -9.10 0.62 -14.43
C HIS A 293 -7.64 0.20 -14.19
N ARG A 294 -7.29 -0.13 -12.95
CA ARG A 294 -5.95 -0.57 -12.54
C ARG A 294 -5.97 -1.24 -11.17
N PRO A 295 -4.95 -2.07 -10.85
CA PRO A 295 -4.81 -2.62 -9.52
C PRO A 295 -4.77 -1.55 -8.44
N VAL A 296 -5.37 -1.87 -7.29
CA VAL A 296 -5.54 -0.92 -6.18
C VAL A 296 -5.07 -1.50 -4.86
N ASP A 297 -4.63 -0.64 -3.96
CA ASP A 297 -4.60 -0.89 -2.54
C ASP A 297 -5.79 -0.17 -1.87
N ILE A 298 -6.39 -0.84 -0.91
CA ILE A 298 -7.61 -0.37 -0.24
C ILE A 298 -7.40 -0.50 1.26
N GLU A 299 -7.50 0.62 1.97
CA GLU A 299 -7.66 0.61 3.42
C GLU A 299 -9.13 0.33 3.75
N TRP A 300 -9.36 -0.61 4.64
CA TRP A 300 -10.70 -1.04 5.02
C TRP A 300 -10.82 -1.24 6.53
N ALA A 301 -12.06 -1.19 7.03
CA ALA A 301 -12.41 -1.57 8.40
C ALA A 301 -13.75 -2.28 8.43
N ILE A 302 -13.94 -3.16 9.42
CA ILE A 302 -15.20 -3.84 9.72
C ILE A 302 -15.61 -3.47 11.16
N ASP A 303 -16.81 -2.96 11.30
CA ASP A 303 -17.46 -2.68 12.58
C ASP A 303 -18.80 -3.43 12.72
N GLY A 304 -19.61 -3.07 13.71
CA GLY A 304 -20.94 -3.67 13.92
C GLY A 304 -21.95 -3.36 12.79
N GLN A 305 -21.66 -2.42 11.90
CA GLN A 305 -22.53 -2.05 10.77
C GLN A 305 -22.08 -2.71 9.45
N GLY A 306 -20.85 -3.22 9.39
CA GLY A 306 -20.33 -3.93 8.23
C GLY A 306 -18.95 -3.47 7.77
N LEU A 307 -18.66 -3.68 6.49
CA LEU A 307 -17.41 -3.32 5.85
C LEU A 307 -17.44 -1.86 5.37
N TRP A 308 -16.36 -1.13 5.66
CA TRP A 308 -16.12 0.25 5.26
C TRP A 308 -14.82 0.37 4.47
N LEU A 309 -14.84 1.19 3.41
CA LEU A 309 -13.64 1.60 2.68
C LEU A 309 -13.16 2.95 3.23
N LEU A 310 -11.90 3.00 3.66
CA LEU A 310 -11.29 4.19 4.28
C LEU A 310 -10.39 4.96 3.32
N GLN A 311 -9.84 4.27 2.31
CA GLN A 311 -9.06 4.82 1.21
C GLN A 311 -8.96 3.78 0.10
N ALA A 312 -8.88 4.23 -1.15
CA ALA A 312 -8.49 3.38 -2.27
C ALA A 312 -7.58 4.19 -3.21
N ARG A 313 -6.45 3.59 -3.58
CA ARG A 313 -5.50 4.23 -4.49
C ARG A 313 -4.90 3.23 -5.46
N PRO A 314 -4.47 3.67 -6.64
CA PRO A 314 -3.75 2.82 -7.57
C PRO A 314 -2.44 2.29 -6.98
N VAL A 315 -2.17 1.00 -7.21
CA VAL A 315 -0.86 0.41 -6.90
C VAL A 315 0.14 0.81 -7.98
N THR A 316 1.33 1.25 -7.57
CA THR A 316 2.41 1.70 -8.46
C THR A 316 3.35 0.56 -8.90
N ILE A 317 2.96 -0.70 -8.70
CA ILE A 317 3.72 -1.88 -9.11
C ILE A 317 3.44 -2.18 -10.58
N THR A 318 4.48 -2.56 -11.34
CA THR A 318 4.29 -3.06 -12.70
C THR A 318 3.60 -4.42 -12.64
N PRO A 319 2.37 -4.56 -13.18
CA PRO A 319 1.68 -5.85 -13.20
C PRO A 319 2.52 -6.88 -13.96
N VAL A 320 2.75 -8.02 -13.36
CA VAL A 320 3.27 -9.19 -14.03
C VAL A 320 2.06 -10.06 -14.36
N GLN A 321 1.81 -10.28 -15.65
CA GLN A 321 0.77 -11.24 -16.06
C GLN A 321 1.04 -12.58 -15.37
N ALA A 322 -0.04 -13.26 -14.94
CA ALA A 322 0.09 -14.60 -14.40
C ALA A 322 1.01 -15.41 -15.32
N PRO A 323 2.06 -16.03 -14.80
CA PRO A 323 2.85 -16.90 -15.64
C PRO A 323 1.89 -17.91 -16.29
N PRO A 324 2.11 -18.29 -17.54
CA PRO A 324 1.38 -19.40 -18.15
C PRO A 324 1.36 -20.56 -17.14
N PRO A 325 0.30 -21.42 -17.13
CA PRO A 325 0.14 -22.46 -16.12
C PRO A 325 1.49 -23.14 -15.89
N PRO A 326 1.84 -23.44 -14.65
CA PRO A 326 3.21 -23.80 -14.29
C PRO A 326 3.67 -24.92 -15.22
N VAL A 327 4.63 -24.60 -16.05
CA VAL A 327 5.33 -25.63 -16.81
C VAL A 327 5.99 -26.49 -15.75
N VAL A 328 5.52 -27.73 -15.63
CA VAL A 328 6.07 -28.65 -14.65
C VAL A 328 7.52 -28.90 -15.06
N CYS A 329 8.43 -28.28 -14.33
CA CYS A 329 9.87 -28.47 -14.54
C CYS A 329 10.37 -29.56 -13.62
N GLU A 330 11.20 -30.42 -14.16
CA GLU A 330 11.98 -31.35 -13.35
C GLU A 330 13.25 -30.66 -12.83
N TRP A 331 13.50 -30.85 -11.54
CA TRP A 331 14.64 -30.24 -10.85
C TRP A 331 15.53 -31.33 -10.27
N SER A 332 16.82 -31.34 -10.62
CA SER A 332 17.77 -32.29 -10.11
C SER A 332 18.85 -31.64 -9.25
N ARG A 333 19.25 -32.32 -8.20
CA ARG A 333 20.37 -31.93 -7.34
C ARG A 333 21.65 -32.71 -7.64
N THR A 334 21.62 -33.68 -8.52
CA THR A 334 22.73 -34.62 -8.73
C THR A 334 24.06 -33.93 -8.92
N ASN A 335 24.13 -32.90 -9.77
CA ASN A 335 25.36 -32.16 -10.02
C ASN A 335 25.85 -31.30 -8.85
N PHE A 336 24.93 -30.94 -7.91
CA PHE A 336 25.27 -30.16 -6.72
C PHE A 336 25.60 -31.02 -5.50
N LYS A 337 25.29 -32.32 -5.50
CA LYS A 337 25.60 -33.20 -4.35
C LYS A 337 27.10 -33.33 -4.09
N GLU A 338 27.90 -33.37 -5.14
CA GLU A 338 29.34 -33.52 -5.04
C GLU A 338 30.06 -32.19 -4.84
N THR A 339 29.58 -31.14 -5.52
CA THR A 339 30.26 -29.83 -5.48
C THR A 339 29.80 -28.95 -4.34
N MET A 340 28.57 -29.12 -3.85
CA MET A 340 27.97 -28.35 -2.74
C MET A 340 27.16 -29.28 -1.82
N PRO A 341 27.84 -30.14 -1.04
CA PRO A 341 27.18 -31.11 -0.15
C PRO A 341 26.43 -30.41 1.00
N GLU A 342 26.95 -29.29 1.46
CA GLU A 342 26.38 -28.50 2.58
C GLU A 342 25.39 -27.45 2.09
N VAL A 343 24.67 -26.84 3.05
CA VAL A 343 23.76 -25.71 2.79
C VAL A 343 24.60 -24.44 2.67
N PRO A 344 24.59 -23.75 1.51
CA PRO A 344 25.37 -22.52 1.34
C PRO A 344 24.83 -21.40 2.26
N SER A 345 25.68 -20.43 2.58
CA SER A 345 25.28 -19.22 3.29
C SER A 345 24.29 -18.39 2.43
N PRO A 346 23.47 -17.49 3.02
CA PRO A 346 22.57 -16.61 2.26
C PRO A 346 23.30 -15.82 1.14
N LEU A 347 24.51 -15.34 1.40
CA LEU A 347 25.34 -14.68 0.39
C LEU A 347 25.76 -15.65 -0.72
N GLY A 348 26.16 -16.87 -0.35
CA GLY A 348 26.51 -17.93 -1.30
C GLY A 348 25.31 -18.33 -2.18
N ILE A 349 24.10 -18.33 -1.65
CA ILE A 349 22.86 -18.58 -2.42
C ILE A 349 22.64 -17.49 -3.45
N SER A 350 22.67 -16.21 -3.06
CA SER A 350 22.47 -15.09 -3.98
C SER A 350 23.53 -15.03 -5.07
N PHE A 351 24.77 -15.31 -4.72
CA PHE A 351 25.85 -15.41 -5.69
C PHE A 351 25.62 -16.57 -6.68
N LEU A 352 25.23 -17.73 -6.17
CA LEU A 352 25.02 -18.94 -6.97
C LEU A 352 23.90 -18.73 -8.00
N GLU A 353 22.76 -18.14 -7.61
CA GLU A 353 21.64 -17.89 -8.52
C GLU A 353 22.06 -16.98 -9.69
N GLN A 354 22.76 -15.88 -9.40
CA GLN A 354 23.22 -14.95 -10.44
C GLN A 354 24.35 -15.54 -11.29
N PHE A 355 25.32 -16.19 -10.66
CA PHE A 355 26.45 -16.81 -11.34
C PHE A 355 25.99 -17.92 -12.27
N MET A 356 25.13 -18.82 -11.81
CA MET A 356 24.64 -19.95 -12.60
C MET A 356 23.77 -19.49 -13.76
N ASP A 357 22.94 -18.45 -13.60
CA ASP A 357 22.18 -17.90 -14.72
C ASP A 357 23.10 -17.28 -15.79
N LEU A 358 24.11 -16.53 -15.37
CA LEU A 358 25.10 -15.94 -16.27
C LEU A 358 25.97 -17.03 -16.95
N PHE A 359 26.48 -17.99 -16.20
CA PHE A 359 27.43 -19.00 -16.63
C PHE A 359 26.75 -20.08 -17.50
N LEU A 360 25.62 -20.62 -17.06
CA LEU A 360 24.88 -21.65 -17.78
C LEU A 360 24.04 -21.10 -18.91
N MET A 361 23.28 -20.00 -18.67
CA MET A 361 22.34 -19.49 -19.67
C MET A 361 22.99 -18.51 -20.66
N GLY A 362 24.08 -17.86 -20.27
CA GLY A 362 24.80 -16.92 -21.13
C GLY A 362 25.21 -17.47 -22.47
N PRO A 363 25.85 -18.64 -22.55
CA PRO A 363 26.20 -19.30 -23.83
C PRO A 363 25.00 -19.61 -24.71
N TYR A 364 23.92 -20.16 -24.14
CA TYR A 364 22.70 -20.48 -24.89
C TYR A 364 22.01 -19.25 -25.46
N ARG A 365 21.95 -18.15 -24.67
CA ARG A 365 21.44 -16.85 -25.16
C ARG A 365 22.26 -16.31 -26.33
N ARG A 366 23.60 -16.45 -26.30
CA ARG A 366 24.48 -16.02 -27.39
C ARG A 366 24.32 -16.89 -28.66
N LEU A 367 23.93 -18.13 -28.48
CA LEU A 367 23.63 -19.05 -29.58
C LEU A 367 22.20 -18.88 -30.14
N GLY A 368 21.44 -17.92 -29.62
CA GLY A 368 20.10 -17.61 -30.09
C GLY A 368 18.98 -18.45 -29.50
N CYS A 369 19.28 -19.29 -28.48
CA CYS A 369 18.24 -20.07 -27.82
C CYS A 369 17.21 -19.18 -27.12
N GLN A 370 15.94 -19.55 -27.27
CA GLN A 370 14.83 -18.89 -26.58
C GLN A 370 14.68 -19.46 -25.18
N ILE A 371 14.78 -18.59 -24.16
CA ILE A 371 14.58 -18.93 -22.77
C ILE A 371 13.30 -18.22 -22.31
N PRO A 372 12.27 -18.94 -21.83
CA PRO A 372 11.04 -18.34 -21.36
C PRO A 372 11.30 -17.31 -20.24
N ARG A 373 10.60 -16.17 -20.29
CA ARG A 373 10.72 -15.14 -19.25
C ARG A 373 10.36 -15.69 -17.87
N GLY A 374 11.18 -15.40 -16.87
CA GLY A 374 10.98 -15.87 -15.50
C GLY A 374 11.40 -17.31 -15.23
N MET A 375 11.95 -18.02 -16.22
CA MET A 375 12.50 -19.35 -16.03
C MET A 375 13.96 -19.26 -15.59
N SER A 376 14.27 -19.84 -14.43
CA SER A 376 15.61 -19.88 -13.85
C SER A 376 16.29 -21.22 -14.13
N SER A 377 17.61 -21.20 -14.35
CA SER A 377 18.44 -22.40 -14.48
C SER A 377 18.64 -23.13 -13.15
N VAL A 378 18.63 -22.39 -12.05
CA VAL A 378 18.81 -22.91 -10.70
C VAL A 378 17.71 -22.40 -9.79
N ARG A 379 17.25 -23.25 -8.88
CA ARG A 379 16.30 -22.92 -7.83
C ARG A 379 16.80 -23.40 -6.48
N ILE A 380 16.60 -22.59 -5.47
CA ILE A 380 16.90 -22.98 -4.09
C ILE A 380 15.64 -23.56 -3.44
N TYR A 381 15.75 -24.79 -2.96
CA TYR A 381 14.69 -25.43 -2.19
C TYR A 381 15.24 -25.94 -0.86
N ARG A 382 14.65 -25.51 0.25
CA ARG A 382 15.13 -25.81 1.62
C ARG A 382 16.63 -25.54 1.79
N GLY A 383 17.09 -24.37 1.31
CA GLY A 383 18.48 -23.93 1.37
C GLY A 383 19.45 -24.67 0.43
N ARG A 384 18.97 -25.53 -0.47
CA ARG A 384 19.82 -26.33 -1.36
C ARG A 384 19.55 -26.02 -2.83
N PRO A 385 20.60 -25.94 -3.67
CA PRO A 385 20.45 -25.65 -5.08
C PRO A 385 19.97 -26.89 -5.86
N TYR A 386 19.09 -26.64 -6.85
CA TYR A 386 18.59 -27.61 -7.83
C TYR A 386 18.71 -27.02 -9.23
N LEU A 387 19.17 -27.82 -10.18
CA LEU A 387 19.26 -27.46 -11.59
C LEU A 387 17.95 -27.78 -12.31
N ASN A 388 17.52 -26.88 -13.20
CA ASN A 388 16.34 -27.08 -14.05
C ASN A 388 16.64 -27.98 -15.21
N VAL A 389 16.40 -29.28 -15.04
CA VAL A 389 16.70 -30.30 -16.03
C VAL A 389 15.85 -30.14 -17.31
N SER A 390 14.54 -29.83 -17.11
CA SER A 390 13.63 -29.59 -18.24
C SER A 390 14.09 -28.44 -19.15
N LEU A 391 14.61 -27.36 -18.53
CA LEU A 391 15.17 -26.23 -19.31
C LEU A 391 16.43 -26.65 -20.08
N MET A 392 17.32 -27.40 -19.45
CA MET A 392 18.56 -27.87 -20.11
C MET A 392 18.24 -28.76 -21.33
N TYR A 393 17.28 -29.69 -21.17
CA TYR A 393 16.80 -30.49 -22.31
C TYR A 393 16.29 -29.62 -23.46
N ALA A 394 15.40 -28.67 -23.15
CA ALA A 394 14.82 -27.79 -24.18
C ALA A 394 15.86 -26.90 -24.88
N LEU A 395 16.91 -26.48 -24.18
CA LEU A 395 18.00 -25.70 -24.79
C LEU A 395 18.88 -26.52 -25.71
N ILE A 396 19.18 -27.77 -25.32
CA ILE A 396 19.96 -28.70 -26.18
C ILE A 396 19.15 -29.09 -27.42
N GLU A 397 17.85 -29.37 -27.30
CA GLU A 397 16.96 -29.62 -28.43
C GLU A 397 16.92 -28.46 -29.43
N GLN A 398 16.84 -27.19 -28.92
CA GLN A 398 16.90 -26.02 -29.81
C GLN A 398 18.20 -25.97 -30.62
N LEU A 399 19.30 -26.44 -30.06
CA LEU A 399 20.61 -26.54 -30.77
C LEU A 399 20.77 -27.83 -31.61
N ARG A 400 19.72 -28.68 -31.68
CA ARG A 400 19.74 -29.99 -32.31
C ARG A 400 20.82 -30.92 -31.73
N GLY A 401 21.13 -30.76 -30.44
CA GLY A 401 22.08 -31.59 -29.73
C GLY A 401 21.45 -32.92 -29.27
N ASP A 402 22.31 -33.89 -28.98
CA ASP A 402 21.91 -35.19 -28.45
C ASP A 402 21.57 -35.04 -26.94
N THR A 403 20.34 -35.39 -26.59
CA THR A 403 19.86 -35.35 -25.22
C THR A 403 19.98 -36.68 -24.48
N SER A 404 20.38 -37.77 -25.17
CA SER A 404 20.42 -39.12 -24.60
C SER A 404 21.42 -39.25 -23.43
N THR A 405 22.55 -38.55 -23.53
CA THR A 405 23.58 -38.56 -22.47
C THR A 405 23.28 -37.63 -21.32
N LEU A 406 22.36 -36.65 -21.51
CA LEU A 406 22.03 -35.69 -20.50
C LEU A 406 21.33 -36.34 -19.30
N ALA A 407 20.50 -37.35 -19.55
CA ALA A 407 19.81 -38.09 -18.49
C ALA A 407 20.79 -38.78 -17.52
N GLU A 408 21.85 -39.36 -18.04
CA GLU A 408 22.88 -40.02 -17.23
C GLU A 408 23.66 -39.02 -16.36
N HIS A 409 23.99 -37.86 -16.92
CA HIS A 409 24.77 -36.81 -16.23
C HIS A 409 23.92 -35.97 -15.26
N MET A 410 22.60 -35.94 -15.46
CA MET A 410 21.70 -35.07 -14.69
C MET A 410 20.83 -35.80 -13.68
N GLY A 411 20.98 -37.11 -13.49
CA GLY A 411 20.29 -37.83 -12.41
C GLY A 411 19.38 -38.98 -12.83
N GLY A 412 19.49 -39.48 -14.05
CA GLY A 412 19.01 -40.81 -14.39
C GLY A 412 17.53 -40.97 -14.73
N HIS A 413 16.79 -39.88 -14.94
CA HIS A 413 15.39 -39.97 -15.36
C HIS A 413 15.16 -39.23 -16.67
N THR A 414 14.50 -39.90 -17.62
CA THR A 414 14.00 -39.25 -18.84
C THR A 414 12.91 -38.26 -18.50
N VAL A 415 13.07 -37.01 -18.92
CA VAL A 415 12.04 -35.97 -18.74
C VAL A 415 10.78 -36.40 -19.50
N SER A 416 9.70 -36.63 -18.75
CA SER A 416 8.45 -37.18 -19.30
C SER A 416 7.67 -36.20 -20.18
N ARG A 417 8.02 -34.91 -20.18
CA ARG A 417 7.44 -33.85 -21.04
C ARG A 417 8.48 -32.77 -21.33
N PRO A 418 8.92 -32.60 -22.57
CA PRO A 418 9.74 -31.47 -22.97
C PRO A 418 8.97 -30.18 -22.77
N LEU A 419 9.67 -29.10 -22.40
CA LEU A 419 9.07 -27.76 -22.32
C LEU A 419 8.57 -27.37 -23.72
N PRO A 420 7.35 -26.87 -23.90
CA PRO A 420 6.85 -26.40 -25.19
C PRO A 420 7.50 -25.04 -25.52
N ILE A 421 8.80 -25.05 -25.81
CA ILE A 421 9.54 -23.91 -26.34
C ILE A 421 9.60 -24.10 -27.84
N LYS A 422 8.79 -23.33 -28.57
CA LYS A 422 8.86 -23.26 -30.04
C LYS A 422 9.78 -22.12 -30.44
#